data_b8cd20174cde025666d7c2afee34f50b
#
_entry.id   b8cd20174cde025666d7c2afee34f50b
#
_cell.length_a   1.000
_cell.length_b   1.000
_cell.length_c   1.000
_cell.angle_alpha   90.00
_cell.angle_beta   90.00
_cell.angle_gamma   90.00
#
_symmetry.space_group_name_H-M   'P 1'
#
loop_
_entity.id
_entity.type
_entity.pdbx_description
1 polymer ?
#
loop_
_entity_poly.entity_id
_entity_poly.type
_entity_poly.pdbx_seq_one_letter_code
_entity_poly.pdbx_strand_id
1 'polypeptide(L)'
;MNDRSTGRRGVAGLLAVFALYFGLFAWFAPPRVLFSKDPVIVIDYALHVYQVDRALAAFRASRQLWGWDPLMLAGHPAGALEDLTSKGTELFVIGLRSLGVHPAVAFNLFIALVMALVPFVGYASARLFGLTRRASIITVLLWTLLWFFDSFMHWTWWIGMISWSFAAYGSVLFVALLHRALESKQTRWFAALVALTPALAIVHPFSGIALAVPGALLYWRARRQLGARQHVLIWLAVSAGLATALVWVFPAYRFKHYVTTADSYLNARLEYVFYDLFDILRNSDNTGLPVRTLFRTLCFAAGGVVLWRWRKAGDRRTLPLASLVLWSAAWAYLAAYTNAGRQTQPYRQIAPAMLAAAIPAAELLSELCTLEGLRRLNTQARLLLALAAVAIVPRVGRTVIYFLPDLLPTHHNSVVAMNEPKPFSARLFNANAEARELRAWLLAHADGQGRIAVRGARPTQWVLAEYLAATTRLPILGGLEHRNVHHADAHLFRRHRAGNPPGEELQRFFDTYAVGWVVLGGEYGALDYRQDYMELVATVAEHRIYRVRKPPSYFLRGSGRVTEQAMNRVKVEGASGDEVVLRFHWFEPLACRPACAVERFAVPDDRVGFIRVPNPPPSFEIYVKY
;
A
#
# COMPACT_ATOMS: atom_id res chain seq x y z
N MET A 1 6.48 -43.96 -27.58
CA MET A 1 6.45 -44.17 -26.09
C MET A 1 7.03 -43.02 -25.25
N ASN A 2 7.58 -41.93 -25.83
CA ASN A 2 8.27 -40.86 -25.06
C ASN A 2 7.39 -39.70 -24.53
N ASP A 3 6.12 -39.60 -24.94
CA ASP A 3 5.32 -38.40 -24.66
C ASP A 3 4.68 -38.39 -23.23
N ARG A 4 4.35 -39.58 -22.71
CA ARG A 4 3.74 -39.68 -21.36
C ARG A 4 4.74 -39.43 -20.23
N SER A 5 6.03 -39.76 -20.43
CA SER A 5 7.06 -39.55 -19.38
C SER A 5 7.48 -38.07 -19.28
N THR A 6 7.52 -37.35 -20.38
CA THR A 6 7.77 -35.90 -20.42
C THR A 6 6.61 -35.11 -19.83
N GLY A 7 5.37 -35.56 -20.02
CA GLY A 7 4.17 -35.01 -19.41
C GLY A 7 4.19 -35.11 -17.87
N ARG A 8 4.49 -36.27 -17.31
CA ARG A 8 4.54 -36.51 -15.84
C ARG A 8 5.64 -35.72 -15.15
N ARG A 9 6.86 -35.67 -15.72
CA ARG A 9 7.97 -34.86 -15.15
C ARG A 9 7.64 -33.37 -15.11
N GLY A 10 6.96 -32.86 -16.15
CA GLY A 10 6.53 -31.46 -16.18
C GLY A 10 5.44 -31.13 -15.16
N VAL A 11 4.54 -32.09 -14.82
CA VAL A 11 3.55 -31.89 -13.74
C VAL A 11 4.24 -31.88 -12.37
N ALA A 12 5.13 -32.83 -12.11
CA ALA A 12 5.88 -32.93 -10.87
C ALA A 12 6.70 -31.65 -10.60
N GLY A 13 7.39 -31.11 -11.63
CA GLY A 13 8.13 -29.85 -11.50
C GLY A 13 7.25 -28.65 -11.19
N LEU A 14 6.05 -28.56 -11.80
CA LEU A 14 5.10 -27.51 -11.50
C LEU A 14 4.62 -27.60 -10.04
N LEU A 15 4.21 -28.80 -9.62
CA LEU A 15 3.77 -29.04 -8.24
C LEU A 15 4.86 -28.71 -7.21
N ALA A 16 6.11 -29.08 -7.50
CA ALA A 16 7.25 -28.80 -6.62
C ALA A 16 7.48 -27.27 -6.45
N VAL A 17 7.43 -26.50 -7.54
CA VAL A 17 7.62 -25.04 -7.46
C VAL A 17 6.43 -24.36 -6.78
N PHE A 18 5.20 -24.83 -7.00
CA PHE A 18 4.03 -24.33 -6.28
C PHE A 18 4.10 -24.68 -4.79
N ALA A 19 4.51 -25.91 -4.44
CA ALA A 19 4.70 -26.32 -3.05
C ALA A 19 5.77 -25.45 -2.37
N LEU A 20 6.88 -25.16 -3.05
CA LEU A 20 7.90 -24.23 -2.54
C LEU A 20 7.30 -22.83 -2.30
N TYR A 21 6.55 -22.29 -3.28
CA TYR A 21 5.93 -20.99 -3.14
C TYR A 21 4.97 -20.94 -1.95
N PHE A 22 4.04 -21.89 -1.86
CA PHE A 22 3.06 -21.92 -0.78
C PHE A 22 3.66 -22.27 0.58
N GLY A 23 4.75 -23.03 0.62
CA GLY A 23 5.54 -23.23 1.84
C GLY A 23 6.16 -21.92 2.35
N LEU A 24 6.80 -21.15 1.47
CA LEU A 24 7.31 -19.83 1.80
C LEU A 24 6.19 -18.84 2.16
N PHE A 25 5.10 -18.87 1.41
CA PHE A 25 3.92 -18.05 1.71
C PHE A 25 3.39 -18.34 3.13
N ALA A 26 3.19 -19.59 3.48
CA ALA A 26 2.73 -19.96 4.82
C ALA A 26 3.75 -19.63 5.93
N TRP A 27 5.04 -19.58 5.58
CA TRP A 27 6.09 -19.19 6.52
C TRP A 27 6.06 -17.67 6.78
N PHE A 28 6.01 -16.85 5.73
CA PHE A 28 6.01 -15.38 5.84
C PHE A 28 4.66 -14.78 6.25
N ALA A 29 3.57 -15.42 5.85
CA ALA A 29 2.20 -15.05 6.20
C ALA A 29 1.47 -16.25 6.83
N PRO A 30 1.72 -16.53 8.12
CA PRO A 30 1.19 -17.73 8.78
C PRO A 30 -0.34 -17.79 8.71
N PRO A 31 -0.95 -18.96 8.46
CA PRO A 31 -2.41 -19.10 8.40
C PRO A 31 -3.13 -18.55 9.64
N ARG A 32 -2.54 -18.73 10.83
CA ARG A 32 -3.08 -18.16 12.09
C ARG A 32 -3.21 -16.63 12.07
N VAL A 33 -2.33 -15.93 11.32
CA VAL A 33 -2.37 -14.48 11.15
C VAL A 33 -3.45 -14.11 10.13
N LEU A 34 -3.51 -14.83 9.00
CA LEU A 34 -4.42 -14.52 7.90
C LEU A 34 -5.90 -14.86 8.22
N PHE A 35 -6.16 -15.85 9.05
CA PHE A 35 -7.53 -16.23 9.47
C PHE A 35 -7.93 -15.66 10.83
N SER A 36 -7.11 -14.78 11.42
CA SER A 36 -7.41 -14.12 12.68
C SER A 36 -8.57 -13.11 12.52
N LYS A 37 -9.34 -12.94 13.60
CA LYS A 37 -10.28 -11.82 13.74
C LYS A 37 -9.57 -10.50 14.10
N ASP A 38 -8.27 -10.54 14.37
CA ASP A 38 -7.42 -9.36 14.43
C ASP A 38 -6.83 -9.08 13.05
N PRO A 39 -6.82 -7.83 12.58
CA PRO A 39 -6.24 -7.51 11.28
C PRO A 39 -4.72 -7.59 11.31
N VAL A 40 -4.11 -7.80 10.14
CA VAL A 40 -2.68 -7.53 9.93
C VAL A 40 -2.45 -6.02 10.07
N ILE A 41 -1.44 -5.62 10.85
CA ILE A 41 -1.18 -4.21 11.20
C ILE A 41 0.26 -3.75 10.93
N VAL A 42 1.02 -4.46 10.14
CA VAL A 42 2.39 -4.06 9.79
C VAL A 42 2.35 -2.75 8.99
N ILE A 43 2.92 -1.69 9.52
CA ILE A 43 3.06 -0.36 8.89
C ILE A 43 1.80 0.10 8.13
N ASP A 44 1.80 0.15 6.78
CA ASP A 44 0.67 0.64 5.98
C ASP A 44 -0.59 -0.23 6.11
N TYR A 45 -0.49 -1.47 6.56
CA TYR A 45 -1.68 -2.30 6.80
C TYR A 45 -2.61 -1.69 7.85
N ALA A 46 -2.08 -1.08 8.91
CA ALA A 46 -2.93 -0.42 9.91
C ALA A 46 -3.69 0.76 9.32
N LEU A 47 -3.04 1.53 8.43
CA LEU A 47 -3.72 2.58 7.67
C LEU A 47 -4.83 1.98 6.80
N HIS A 48 -4.56 0.89 6.08
CA HIS A 48 -5.59 0.23 5.26
C HIS A 48 -6.73 -0.36 6.09
N VAL A 49 -6.47 -0.84 7.31
CA VAL A 49 -7.52 -1.26 8.24
C VAL A 49 -8.43 -0.07 8.61
N TYR A 50 -7.85 1.09 8.91
CA TYR A 50 -8.61 2.32 9.16
C TYR A 50 -9.44 2.71 7.93
N GLN A 51 -8.84 2.73 6.75
CA GLN A 51 -9.51 3.06 5.49
C GLN A 51 -10.70 2.14 5.22
N VAL A 52 -10.51 0.83 5.38
CA VAL A 52 -11.58 -0.18 5.21
C VAL A 52 -12.71 0.03 6.24
N ASP A 53 -12.40 0.29 7.52
CA ASP A 53 -13.43 0.54 8.53
C ASP A 53 -14.23 1.81 8.19
N ARG A 54 -13.59 2.89 7.75
CA ARG A 54 -14.25 4.13 7.34
C ARG A 54 -15.06 3.97 6.05
N ALA A 55 -14.55 3.19 5.07
CA ALA A 55 -15.31 2.88 3.86
C ALA A 55 -16.58 2.06 4.17
N LEU A 56 -16.50 1.08 5.08
CA LEU A 56 -17.66 0.33 5.58
C LEU A 56 -18.67 1.25 6.27
N ALA A 57 -18.21 2.19 7.09
CA ALA A 57 -19.08 3.14 7.78
C ALA A 57 -19.74 4.11 6.80
N ALA A 58 -18.97 4.69 5.85
CA ALA A 58 -19.48 5.58 4.82
C ALA A 58 -20.48 4.86 3.90
N PHE A 59 -20.16 3.64 3.47
CA PHE A 59 -21.06 2.84 2.63
C PHE A 59 -22.40 2.51 3.31
N ARG A 60 -22.38 2.24 4.61
CA ARG A 60 -23.62 2.04 5.39
C ARG A 60 -24.44 3.31 5.52
N ALA A 61 -23.78 4.44 5.76
CA ALA A 61 -24.43 5.73 5.98
C ALA A 61 -25.00 6.33 4.69
N SER A 62 -24.29 6.20 3.55
CA SER A 62 -24.57 6.98 2.34
C SER A 62 -24.38 6.23 1.02
N ARG A 63 -23.98 4.95 1.04
CA ARG A 63 -23.59 4.16 -0.15
C ARG A 63 -22.40 4.73 -0.92
N GLN A 64 -21.60 5.59 -0.27
CA GLN A 64 -20.36 6.13 -0.81
C GLN A 64 -19.15 5.41 -0.21
N LEU A 65 -18.01 5.44 -0.90
CA LEU A 65 -16.72 4.92 -0.42
C LEU A 65 -15.87 6.01 0.24
N TRP A 66 -16.41 7.18 0.46
CA TRP A 66 -15.76 8.32 1.11
C TRP A 66 -16.78 9.08 1.97
N GLY A 67 -16.27 9.84 2.91
CA GLY A 67 -17.09 10.64 3.79
C GLY A 67 -16.26 11.52 4.71
N TRP A 68 -16.90 12.18 5.65
CA TRP A 68 -16.26 12.95 6.68
C TRP A 68 -16.22 12.17 7.99
N ASP A 69 -15.01 11.94 8.51
CA ASP A 69 -14.80 11.23 9.78
C ASP A 69 -14.49 12.22 10.91
N PRO A 70 -15.44 12.56 11.78
CA PRO A 70 -15.22 13.46 12.91
C PRO A 70 -14.29 12.87 13.98
N LEU A 71 -14.07 11.56 13.97
CA LEU A 71 -13.26 10.85 14.95
C LEU A 71 -11.77 10.84 14.65
N MET A 72 -11.35 11.27 13.45
CA MET A 72 -9.95 11.30 13.06
C MET A 72 -9.48 12.72 12.77
N LEU A 73 -8.37 13.16 13.37
CA LEU A 73 -7.74 14.47 13.15
C LEU A 73 -8.74 15.64 13.23
N ALA A 74 -9.64 15.62 14.21
CA ALA A 74 -10.69 16.63 14.41
C ALA A 74 -11.69 16.77 13.25
N GLY A 75 -11.79 15.79 12.38
CA GLY A 75 -12.64 15.78 11.18
C GLY A 75 -11.79 15.65 9.91
N HIS A 76 -11.82 14.48 9.31
CA HIS A 76 -10.99 14.15 8.15
C HIS A 76 -11.88 13.66 7.00
N PRO A 77 -11.68 14.12 5.74
CA PRO A 77 -12.42 13.61 4.58
C PRO A 77 -11.87 12.24 4.15
N ALA A 78 -12.18 11.21 4.94
CA ALA A 78 -11.74 9.84 4.73
C ALA A 78 -12.23 9.28 3.40
N GLY A 79 -11.36 8.58 2.68
CA GLY A 79 -11.67 7.98 1.38
C GLY A 79 -11.67 8.95 0.21
N ALA A 80 -11.53 10.27 0.45
CA ALA A 80 -11.56 11.30 -0.58
C ALA A 80 -10.18 11.80 -1.01
N LEU A 81 -9.19 11.81 -0.09
CA LEU A 81 -7.90 12.45 -0.34
C LEU A 81 -6.76 11.47 -0.52
N GLU A 82 -6.67 10.44 0.29
CA GLU A 82 -5.46 9.62 0.44
C GLU A 82 -5.67 8.14 0.14
N ASP A 83 -6.91 7.71 0.01
CA ASP A 83 -7.29 6.30 -0.12
C ASP A 83 -7.31 5.82 -1.57
N LEU A 84 -6.52 6.45 -2.44
CA LEU A 84 -6.48 6.12 -3.87
C LEU A 84 -6.03 4.69 -4.16
N THR A 85 -5.35 4.06 -3.20
CA THR A 85 -4.73 2.75 -3.37
C THR A 85 -5.47 1.62 -2.65
N SER A 86 -6.58 1.93 -1.96
CA SER A 86 -7.30 0.96 -1.13
C SER A 86 -8.70 0.60 -1.63
N LYS A 87 -9.23 1.27 -2.66
CA LYS A 87 -10.61 1.07 -3.13
C LYS A 87 -10.94 -0.38 -3.52
N GLY A 88 -9.99 -1.09 -4.14
CA GLY A 88 -10.16 -2.51 -4.43
C GLY A 88 -10.28 -3.35 -3.15
N THR A 89 -9.45 -3.08 -2.15
CA THR A 89 -9.49 -3.73 -0.84
C THR A 89 -10.80 -3.41 -0.11
N GLU A 90 -11.22 -2.14 -0.10
CA GLU A 90 -12.46 -1.69 0.51
C GLU A 90 -13.67 -2.41 -0.08
N LEU A 91 -13.80 -2.45 -1.42
CA LEU A 91 -14.90 -3.14 -2.11
C LEU A 91 -14.88 -4.64 -1.84
N PHE A 92 -13.71 -5.27 -1.82
CA PHE A 92 -13.56 -6.68 -1.49
C PHE A 92 -14.08 -6.98 -0.06
N VAL A 93 -13.69 -6.15 0.91
CA VAL A 93 -14.13 -6.31 2.30
C VAL A 93 -15.62 -6.01 2.45
N ILE A 94 -16.17 -4.98 1.79
CA ILE A 94 -17.61 -4.68 1.77
C ILE A 94 -18.37 -5.88 1.21
N GLY A 95 -17.90 -6.46 0.09
CA GLY A 95 -18.51 -7.64 -0.53
C GLY A 95 -18.53 -8.85 0.41
N LEU A 96 -17.42 -9.21 1.02
CA LEU A 96 -17.36 -10.33 1.96
C LEU A 96 -18.14 -10.04 3.24
N ARG A 97 -18.16 -8.80 3.71
CA ARG A 97 -18.97 -8.41 4.87
C ARG A 97 -20.47 -8.57 4.61
N SER A 98 -20.93 -8.31 3.38
CA SER A 98 -22.34 -8.55 3.01
C SER A 98 -22.72 -10.03 3.07
N LEU A 99 -21.74 -10.93 2.97
CA LEU A 99 -21.89 -12.38 3.15
C LEU A 99 -21.67 -12.84 4.60
N GLY A 100 -21.57 -11.92 5.56
CA GLY A 100 -21.42 -12.23 6.98
C GLY A 100 -19.97 -12.44 7.47
N VAL A 101 -18.95 -12.31 6.62
CA VAL A 101 -17.55 -12.48 7.01
C VAL A 101 -17.11 -11.32 7.92
N HIS A 102 -16.35 -11.63 8.97
CA HIS A 102 -15.80 -10.60 9.86
C HIS A 102 -14.86 -9.65 9.09
N PRO A 103 -14.94 -8.31 9.27
CA PRO A 103 -14.15 -7.35 8.47
C PRO A 103 -12.65 -7.59 8.50
N ALA A 104 -12.07 -7.88 9.67
CA ALA A 104 -10.64 -8.17 9.77
C ALA A 104 -10.25 -9.46 9.02
N VAL A 105 -11.08 -10.50 9.09
CA VAL A 105 -10.87 -11.73 8.31
C VAL A 105 -10.96 -11.44 6.82
N ALA A 106 -11.95 -10.66 6.39
CA ALA A 106 -12.10 -10.26 4.98
C ALA A 106 -10.88 -9.46 4.49
N PHE A 107 -10.36 -8.55 5.31
CA PHE A 107 -9.15 -7.80 5.02
C PHE A 107 -7.91 -8.70 4.89
N ASN A 108 -7.70 -9.59 5.86
CA ASN A 108 -6.60 -10.56 5.84
C ASN A 108 -6.71 -11.52 4.65
N LEU A 109 -7.94 -11.92 4.25
CA LEU A 109 -8.18 -12.73 3.06
C LEU A 109 -7.83 -12.01 1.76
N PHE A 110 -8.00 -10.68 1.68
CA PHE A 110 -7.52 -9.91 0.52
C PHE A 110 -6.01 -10.03 0.38
N ILE A 111 -5.27 -9.89 1.49
CA ILE A 111 -3.81 -10.06 1.51
C ILE A 111 -3.45 -11.47 1.05
N ALA A 112 -4.11 -12.48 1.62
CA ALA A 112 -3.90 -13.88 1.27
C ALA A 112 -4.16 -14.15 -0.22
N LEU A 113 -5.24 -13.60 -0.78
CA LEU A 113 -5.60 -13.74 -2.18
C LEU A 113 -4.53 -13.14 -3.09
N VAL A 114 -4.10 -11.90 -2.82
CA VAL A 114 -3.07 -11.24 -3.62
C VAL A 114 -1.78 -12.03 -3.61
N MET A 115 -1.33 -12.50 -2.45
CA MET A 115 -0.13 -13.34 -2.37
C MET A 115 -0.31 -14.69 -3.07
N ALA A 116 -1.45 -15.35 -2.89
CA ALA A 116 -1.71 -16.66 -3.49
C ALA A 116 -1.77 -16.64 -5.03
N LEU A 117 -2.17 -15.53 -5.64
CA LEU A 117 -2.30 -15.41 -7.10
C LEU A 117 -0.96 -15.32 -7.84
N VAL A 118 0.11 -14.92 -7.18
CA VAL A 118 1.43 -14.68 -7.80
C VAL A 118 1.91 -15.84 -8.69
N PRO A 119 2.01 -17.10 -8.20
CA PRO A 119 2.52 -18.20 -9.01
C PRO A 119 1.61 -18.55 -10.19
N PHE A 120 0.30 -18.41 -10.02
CA PHE A 120 -0.68 -18.65 -11.10
C PHE A 120 -0.56 -17.62 -12.22
N VAL A 121 -0.46 -16.34 -11.84
CA VAL A 121 -0.32 -15.24 -12.80
C VAL A 121 1.02 -15.31 -13.51
N GLY A 122 2.11 -15.64 -12.80
CA GLY A 122 3.42 -15.84 -13.40
C GLY A 122 3.42 -16.96 -14.44
N TYR A 123 2.84 -18.11 -14.09
CA TYR A 123 2.69 -19.23 -15.01
C TYR A 123 1.83 -18.87 -16.23
N ALA A 124 0.66 -18.28 -16.00
CA ALA A 124 -0.27 -17.88 -17.06
C ALA A 124 0.37 -16.87 -18.02
N SER A 125 1.05 -15.85 -17.49
CA SER A 125 1.73 -14.82 -18.29
C SER A 125 2.80 -15.45 -19.21
N ALA A 126 3.64 -16.32 -18.66
CA ALA A 126 4.65 -17.04 -19.44
C ALA A 126 4.02 -17.90 -20.55
N ARG A 127 2.93 -18.62 -20.25
CA ARG A 127 2.20 -19.43 -21.24
C ARG A 127 1.52 -18.59 -22.32
N LEU A 128 0.98 -17.43 -21.96
CA LEU A 128 0.39 -16.49 -22.92
C LEU A 128 1.42 -15.91 -23.89
N PHE A 129 2.66 -15.69 -23.43
CA PHE A 129 3.80 -15.34 -24.29
C PHE A 129 4.32 -16.53 -25.10
N GLY A 130 3.75 -17.72 -24.96
CA GLY A 130 4.14 -18.89 -25.75
C GLY A 130 5.40 -19.61 -25.24
N LEU A 131 5.87 -19.35 -24.02
CA LEU A 131 7.00 -20.09 -23.46
C LEU A 131 6.67 -21.59 -23.30
N THR A 132 7.71 -22.43 -23.40
CA THR A 132 7.60 -23.85 -23.12
C THR A 132 7.11 -24.07 -21.66
N ARG A 133 6.53 -25.25 -21.39
CA ARG A 133 6.10 -25.59 -20.02
C ARG A 133 7.25 -25.46 -19.01
N ARG A 134 8.45 -25.92 -19.40
CA ARG A 134 9.64 -25.83 -18.55
C ARG A 134 10.03 -24.38 -18.26
N ALA A 135 10.13 -23.51 -19.25
CA ALA A 135 10.43 -22.10 -19.07
C ALA A 135 9.34 -21.41 -18.23
N SER A 136 8.05 -21.79 -18.39
CA SER A 136 6.97 -21.24 -17.57
C SER A 136 7.09 -21.66 -16.09
N ILE A 137 7.53 -22.88 -15.80
CA ILE A 137 7.82 -23.33 -14.42
C ILE A 137 9.00 -22.54 -13.83
N ILE A 138 10.05 -22.31 -14.62
CA ILE A 138 11.20 -21.48 -14.20
C ILE A 138 10.77 -20.03 -14.00
N THR A 139 9.83 -19.50 -14.79
CA THR A 139 9.25 -18.16 -14.53
C THR A 139 8.61 -18.09 -13.14
N VAL A 140 7.83 -19.11 -12.75
CA VAL A 140 7.23 -19.18 -11.40
C VAL A 140 8.33 -19.22 -10.33
N LEU A 141 9.38 -19.99 -10.53
CA LEU A 141 10.52 -20.04 -9.60
C LEU A 141 11.20 -18.67 -9.48
N LEU A 142 11.48 -17.98 -10.59
CA LEU A 142 12.06 -16.64 -10.57
C LEU A 142 11.13 -15.63 -9.89
N TRP A 143 9.82 -15.70 -10.14
CA TRP A 143 8.85 -14.86 -9.46
C TRP A 143 8.80 -15.16 -7.96
N THR A 144 8.93 -16.42 -7.55
CA THR A 144 9.05 -16.83 -6.14
C THR A 144 10.27 -16.20 -5.49
N LEU A 145 11.43 -16.26 -6.15
CA LEU A 145 12.67 -15.67 -5.65
C LEU A 145 12.59 -14.15 -5.57
N LEU A 146 12.05 -13.49 -6.60
CA LEU A 146 11.81 -12.06 -6.58
C LEU A 146 10.82 -11.67 -5.46
N TRP A 147 9.71 -12.40 -5.33
CA TRP A 147 8.66 -12.08 -4.37
C TRP A 147 9.15 -12.12 -2.91
N PHE A 148 9.88 -13.15 -2.55
CA PHE A 148 10.29 -13.36 -1.16
C PHE A 148 11.70 -12.86 -0.84
N PHE A 149 12.58 -12.73 -1.83
CA PHE A 149 14.01 -12.49 -1.60
C PHE A 149 14.60 -11.31 -2.40
N ASP A 150 13.78 -10.52 -3.09
CA ASP A 150 14.18 -9.19 -3.57
C ASP A 150 13.75 -8.13 -2.56
N SER A 151 14.63 -7.22 -2.22
CA SER A 151 14.36 -6.23 -1.16
C SER A 151 13.12 -5.41 -1.42
N PHE A 152 12.90 -4.95 -2.66
CA PHE A 152 11.76 -4.12 -2.96
C PHE A 152 10.45 -4.91 -3.01
N MET A 153 10.44 -6.09 -3.65
CA MET A 153 9.24 -6.93 -3.70
C MET A 153 8.84 -7.43 -2.32
N HIS A 154 9.80 -7.89 -1.52
CA HIS A 154 9.56 -8.29 -0.13
C HIS A 154 8.97 -7.12 0.67
N TRP A 155 9.59 -5.95 0.57
CA TRP A 155 9.15 -4.76 1.27
C TRP A 155 7.73 -4.35 0.86
N THR A 156 7.34 -4.45 -0.42
CA THR A 156 6.01 -4.02 -0.88
C THR A 156 4.87 -4.78 -0.19
N TRP A 157 4.93 -6.10 -0.16
CA TRP A 157 3.87 -6.87 0.48
C TRP A 157 4.00 -6.88 2.02
N TRP A 158 5.22 -6.75 2.55
CA TRP A 158 5.44 -6.76 3.99
C TRP A 158 4.95 -5.47 4.67
N ILE A 159 5.22 -4.30 4.12
CA ILE A 159 4.79 -3.03 4.74
C ILE A 159 3.32 -2.68 4.49
N GLY A 160 2.62 -3.38 3.59
CA GLY A 160 1.22 -3.10 3.29
C GLY A 160 0.93 -2.56 1.90
N MET A 161 1.92 -2.39 1.01
CA MET A 161 1.67 -2.00 -0.39
C MET A 161 1.08 -3.14 -1.23
N ILE A 162 0.21 -3.95 -0.63
CA ILE A 162 -0.32 -5.19 -1.23
C ILE A 162 -1.16 -4.93 -2.49
N SER A 163 -1.91 -3.83 -2.51
CA SER A 163 -2.66 -3.41 -3.70
C SER A 163 -1.75 -3.07 -4.87
N TRP A 164 -0.59 -2.44 -4.59
CA TRP A 164 0.43 -2.22 -5.62
C TRP A 164 1.06 -3.52 -6.10
N SER A 165 1.34 -4.44 -5.20
CA SER A 165 1.88 -5.76 -5.56
C SER A 165 0.96 -6.50 -6.53
N PHE A 166 -0.36 -6.45 -6.31
CA PHE A 166 -1.36 -6.96 -7.24
C PHE A 166 -1.30 -6.26 -8.61
N ALA A 167 -1.26 -4.93 -8.61
CA ALA A 167 -1.19 -4.14 -9.83
C ALA A 167 0.09 -4.42 -10.64
N ALA A 168 1.22 -4.64 -9.97
CA ALA A 168 2.49 -4.93 -10.60
C ALA A 168 2.46 -6.23 -11.41
N TYR A 169 2.10 -7.35 -10.79
CA TYR A 169 2.00 -8.62 -11.53
C TYR A 169 0.79 -8.67 -12.48
N GLY A 170 -0.30 -7.99 -12.13
CA GLY A 170 -1.47 -7.83 -13.00
C GLY A 170 -1.15 -7.07 -14.28
N SER A 171 -0.24 -6.08 -14.21
CA SER A 171 0.25 -5.37 -15.40
C SER A 171 1.01 -6.28 -16.35
N VAL A 172 1.81 -7.23 -15.84
CA VAL A 172 2.47 -8.25 -16.67
C VAL A 172 1.45 -9.16 -17.34
N LEU A 173 0.43 -9.62 -16.59
CA LEU A 173 -0.67 -10.42 -17.15
C LEU A 173 -1.43 -9.65 -18.22
N PHE A 174 -1.71 -8.36 -18.00
CA PHE A 174 -2.40 -7.51 -18.98
C PHE A 174 -1.63 -7.47 -20.31
N VAL A 175 -0.32 -7.21 -20.26
CA VAL A 175 0.52 -7.16 -21.47
C VAL A 175 0.61 -8.53 -22.14
N ALA A 176 0.65 -9.62 -21.38
CA ALA A 176 0.62 -10.99 -21.91
C ALA A 176 -0.73 -11.31 -22.61
N LEU A 177 -1.85 -10.92 -21.99
CA LEU A 177 -3.19 -11.05 -22.59
C LEU A 177 -3.33 -10.20 -23.85
N LEU A 178 -2.86 -8.95 -23.82
CA LEU A 178 -2.90 -8.06 -24.98
C LEU A 178 -2.07 -8.64 -26.13
N HIS A 179 -0.84 -9.08 -25.85
CA HIS A 179 -0.02 -9.77 -26.84
C HIS A 179 -0.76 -10.97 -27.46
N ARG A 180 -1.32 -11.85 -26.60
CA ARG A 180 -2.06 -13.03 -27.06
C ARG A 180 -3.31 -12.67 -27.85
N ALA A 181 -4.04 -11.63 -27.45
CA ALA A 181 -5.22 -11.12 -28.15
C ALA A 181 -4.85 -10.64 -29.56
N LEU A 182 -3.80 -9.83 -29.67
CA LEU A 182 -3.33 -9.28 -30.94
C LEU A 182 -2.81 -10.35 -31.90
N GLU A 183 -2.12 -11.39 -31.38
CA GLU A 183 -1.61 -12.50 -32.18
C GLU A 183 -2.72 -13.45 -32.67
N SER A 184 -3.60 -13.86 -31.75
CA SER A 184 -4.63 -14.85 -32.05
C SER A 184 -5.90 -14.27 -32.65
N LYS A 185 -6.15 -12.96 -32.45
CA LYS A 185 -7.39 -12.24 -32.82
C LYS A 185 -8.68 -12.82 -32.22
N GLN A 186 -8.56 -13.73 -31.24
CA GLN A 186 -9.71 -14.38 -30.61
C GLN A 186 -10.41 -13.46 -29.60
N THR A 187 -11.72 -13.31 -29.73
CA THR A 187 -12.57 -12.43 -28.89
C THR A 187 -12.41 -12.68 -27.38
N ARG A 188 -12.22 -13.95 -26.97
CA ARG A 188 -12.08 -14.31 -25.55
C ARG A 188 -10.92 -13.56 -24.83
N TRP A 189 -9.83 -13.31 -25.54
CA TRP A 189 -8.69 -12.60 -24.94
C TRP A 189 -8.94 -11.10 -24.80
N PHE A 190 -9.66 -10.52 -25.76
CA PHE A 190 -10.12 -9.13 -25.64
C PHE A 190 -11.16 -8.99 -24.53
N ALA A 191 -12.07 -9.96 -24.36
CA ALA A 191 -13.03 -9.98 -23.26
C ALA A 191 -12.31 -10.09 -21.89
N ALA A 192 -11.24 -10.90 -21.82
CA ALA A 192 -10.42 -10.96 -20.60
C ALA A 192 -9.75 -9.62 -20.26
N LEU A 193 -9.32 -8.84 -21.28
CA LEU A 193 -8.81 -7.48 -21.05
C LEU A 193 -9.91 -6.54 -20.54
N VAL A 194 -11.15 -6.63 -21.09
CA VAL A 194 -12.30 -5.84 -20.60
C VAL A 194 -12.58 -6.11 -19.12
N ALA A 195 -12.42 -7.37 -18.67
CA ALA A 195 -12.61 -7.75 -17.26
C ALA A 195 -11.44 -7.33 -16.37
N LEU A 196 -10.19 -7.47 -16.84
CA LEU A 196 -8.99 -7.21 -16.04
C LEU A 196 -8.72 -5.71 -15.85
N THR A 197 -9.00 -4.87 -16.85
CA THR A 197 -8.65 -3.44 -16.80
C THR A 197 -9.36 -2.69 -15.66
N PRO A 198 -10.67 -2.82 -15.44
CA PRO A 198 -11.35 -2.24 -14.28
C PRO A 198 -10.78 -2.75 -12.95
N ALA A 199 -10.49 -4.05 -12.86
CA ALA A 199 -9.91 -4.63 -11.65
C ALA A 199 -8.54 -4.01 -11.31
N LEU A 200 -7.69 -3.79 -12.29
CA LEU A 200 -6.41 -3.11 -12.09
C LEU A 200 -6.60 -1.63 -11.71
N ALA A 201 -7.52 -0.93 -12.37
CA ALA A 201 -7.80 0.48 -12.11
C ALA A 201 -8.34 0.73 -10.70
N ILE A 202 -9.22 -0.17 -10.18
CA ILE A 202 -9.80 -0.01 -8.84
C ILE A 202 -8.85 -0.45 -7.74
N VAL A 203 -7.99 -1.44 -7.99
CA VAL A 203 -7.04 -1.92 -6.99
C VAL A 203 -5.88 -0.95 -6.82
N HIS A 204 -5.33 -0.42 -7.92
CA HIS A 204 -4.24 0.55 -7.81
C HIS A 204 -4.08 1.40 -9.09
N PRO A 205 -4.18 2.74 -8.99
CA PRO A 205 -4.15 3.64 -10.15
C PRO A 205 -2.83 3.60 -10.93
N PHE A 206 -1.72 3.30 -10.28
CA PHE A 206 -0.40 3.29 -10.92
C PHE A 206 -0.19 2.12 -11.90
N SER A 207 -1.12 1.15 -11.97
CA SER A 207 -1.18 0.19 -13.07
C SER A 207 -1.34 0.91 -14.42
N GLY A 208 -2.09 2.02 -14.45
CA GLY A 208 -2.23 2.85 -15.64
C GLY A 208 -0.89 3.42 -16.14
N ILE A 209 0.02 3.80 -15.22
CA ILE A 209 1.36 4.27 -15.58
C ILE A 209 2.16 3.14 -16.24
N ALA A 210 2.17 1.94 -15.65
CA ALA A 210 2.87 0.79 -16.22
C ALA A 210 2.37 0.41 -17.61
N LEU A 211 1.06 0.55 -17.85
CA LEU A 211 0.38 0.05 -19.04
C LEU A 211 0.22 1.07 -20.15
N ALA A 212 0.32 2.38 -19.86
CA ALA A 212 0.02 3.45 -20.82
C ALA A 212 0.86 3.32 -22.12
N VAL A 213 2.18 3.31 -22.00
CA VAL A 213 3.06 3.27 -23.17
C VAL A 213 3.09 1.87 -23.81
N PRO A 214 3.26 0.76 -23.08
CA PRO A 214 3.19 -0.56 -23.69
C PRO A 214 1.86 -0.84 -24.39
N GLY A 215 0.74 -0.50 -23.76
CA GLY A 215 -0.60 -0.68 -24.33
C GLY A 215 -0.81 0.13 -25.61
N ALA A 216 -0.47 1.42 -25.56
CA ALA A 216 -0.57 2.31 -26.72
C ALA A 216 0.30 1.86 -27.89
N LEU A 217 1.55 1.47 -27.60
CA LEU A 217 2.51 1.03 -28.62
C LEU A 217 2.04 -0.27 -29.31
N LEU A 218 1.57 -1.24 -28.53
CA LEU A 218 1.06 -2.51 -29.06
C LEU A 218 -0.21 -2.30 -29.89
N TYR A 219 -1.14 -1.49 -29.40
CA TYR A 219 -2.35 -1.13 -30.15
C TYR A 219 -2.01 -0.40 -31.44
N TRP A 220 -1.14 0.61 -31.40
CA TRP A 220 -0.74 1.38 -32.56
C TRP A 220 -0.14 0.50 -33.65
N ARG A 221 0.74 -0.44 -33.28
CA ARG A 221 1.35 -1.38 -34.24
C ARG A 221 0.33 -2.32 -34.87
N ALA A 222 -0.66 -2.78 -34.10
CA ALA A 222 -1.63 -3.77 -34.55
C ALA A 222 -2.88 -3.17 -35.23
N ARG A 223 -3.17 -1.87 -35.02
CA ARG A 223 -4.47 -1.24 -35.34
C ARG A 223 -4.99 -1.51 -36.74
N ARG A 224 -4.10 -1.54 -37.75
CA ARG A 224 -4.48 -1.77 -39.14
C ARG A 224 -4.86 -3.23 -39.46
N GLN A 225 -4.57 -4.15 -38.54
CA GLN A 225 -4.82 -5.60 -38.68
C GLN A 225 -6.03 -6.05 -37.85
N LEU A 226 -6.62 -5.13 -37.09
CA LEU A 226 -7.76 -5.41 -36.21
C LEU A 226 -9.07 -5.13 -36.95
N GLY A 227 -10.06 -5.97 -36.71
CA GLY A 227 -11.44 -5.74 -37.15
C GLY A 227 -12.20 -4.82 -36.18
N ALA A 228 -13.34 -4.29 -36.62
CA ALA A 228 -14.15 -3.35 -35.82
C ALA A 228 -14.48 -3.87 -34.42
N ARG A 229 -14.85 -5.16 -34.29
CA ARG A 229 -15.16 -5.79 -33.00
C ARG A 229 -13.99 -5.75 -32.01
N GLN A 230 -12.76 -5.98 -32.48
CA GLN A 230 -11.56 -5.94 -31.62
C GLN A 230 -11.25 -4.51 -31.18
N HIS A 231 -11.40 -3.52 -32.07
CA HIS A 231 -11.32 -2.12 -31.70
C HIS A 231 -12.31 -1.75 -30.60
N VAL A 232 -13.57 -2.12 -30.79
CA VAL A 232 -14.62 -1.86 -29.79
C VAL A 232 -14.27 -2.47 -28.42
N LEU A 233 -13.79 -3.73 -28.38
CA LEU A 233 -13.43 -4.36 -27.12
C LEU A 233 -12.21 -3.73 -26.44
N ILE A 234 -11.19 -3.28 -27.21
CA ILE A 234 -10.05 -2.56 -26.64
C ILE A 234 -10.50 -1.22 -26.04
N TRP A 235 -11.30 -0.45 -26.79
CA TRP A 235 -11.80 0.83 -26.29
C TRP A 235 -12.79 0.63 -25.12
N LEU A 236 -13.56 -0.42 -25.11
CA LEU A 236 -14.41 -0.79 -23.97
C LEU A 236 -13.57 -1.10 -22.73
N ALA A 237 -12.44 -1.82 -22.88
CA ALA A 237 -11.52 -2.07 -21.77
C ALA A 237 -10.94 -0.76 -21.22
N VAL A 238 -10.46 0.14 -22.09
CA VAL A 238 -9.93 1.45 -21.70
C VAL A 238 -11.01 2.29 -21.01
N SER A 239 -12.21 2.41 -21.61
CA SER A 239 -13.31 3.18 -21.05
C SER A 239 -13.80 2.63 -19.72
N ALA A 240 -13.89 1.31 -19.58
CA ALA A 240 -14.26 0.67 -18.31
C ALA A 240 -13.21 0.92 -17.22
N GLY A 241 -11.92 0.86 -17.56
CA GLY A 241 -10.85 1.21 -16.63
C GLY A 241 -10.91 2.67 -16.18
N LEU A 242 -11.11 3.61 -17.13
CA LEU A 242 -11.25 5.04 -16.81
C LEU A 242 -12.50 5.31 -15.98
N ALA A 243 -13.66 4.75 -16.35
CA ALA A 243 -14.90 4.90 -15.60
C ALA A 243 -14.75 4.37 -14.15
N THR A 244 -14.09 3.24 -14.00
CA THR A 244 -13.78 2.68 -12.67
C THR A 244 -12.85 3.58 -11.87
N ALA A 245 -11.84 4.18 -12.51
CA ALA A 245 -10.94 5.11 -11.85
C ALA A 245 -11.64 6.38 -11.37
N LEU A 246 -12.71 6.85 -12.04
CA LEU A 246 -13.45 8.04 -11.64
C LEU A 246 -14.05 7.93 -10.24
N VAL A 247 -14.35 6.73 -9.75
CA VAL A 247 -14.90 6.49 -8.40
C VAL A 247 -14.01 7.12 -7.32
N TRP A 248 -12.69 7.14 -7.53
CA TRP A 248 -11.74 7.70 -6.58
C TRP A 248 -11.03 8.97 -7.10
N VAL A 249 -10.85 9.13 -8.43
CA VAL A 249 -10.23 10.34 -9.02
C VAL A 249 -11.12 11.55 -8.79
N PHE A 250 -12.43 11.41 -8.94
CA PHE A 250 -13.34 12.54 -8.83
C PHE A 250 -13.34 13.18 -7.43
N PRO A 251 -13.53 12.45 -6.30
CA PRO A 251 -13.41 13.05 -4.98
C PRO A 251 -11.99 13.60 -4.72
N ALA A 252 -10.94 12.88 -5.10
CA ALA A 252 -9.56 13.34 -4.91
C ALA A 252 -9.28 14.67 -5.65
N TYR A 253 -9.78 14.82 -6.88
CA TYR A 253 -9.66 16.05 -7.65
C TYR A 253 -10.47 17.20 -7.04
N ARG A 254 -11.71 16.93 -6.62
CA ARG A 254 -12.60 17.92 -6.00
C ARG A 254 -11.98 18.52 -4.74
N PHE A 255 -11.34 17.71 -3.90
CA PHE A 255 -10.80 18.12 -2.61
C PHE A 255 -9.27 18.25 -2.59
N LYS A 256 -8.61 18.31 -3.75
CA LYS A 256 -7.14 18.41 -3.88
C LYS A 256 -6.51 19.58 -3.13
N HIS A 257 -7.26 20.64 -2.86
CA HIS A 257 -6.77 21.82 -2.15
C HIS A 257 -6.45 21.56 -0.66
N TYR A 258 -6.92 20.45 -0.10
CA TYR A 258 -6.52 19.99 1.24
C TYR A 258 -5.20 19.24 1.25
N VAL A 259 -4.65 18.92 0.08
CA VAL A 259 -3.41 18.12 -0.03
C VAL A 259 -2.23 19.05 -0.29
N THR A 260 -1.14 18.85 0.44
CA THR A 260 0.15 19.48 0.16
C THR A 260 1.00 18.58 -0.73
N THR A 261 2.03 19.13 -1.37
CA THR A 261 2.99 18.34 -2.16
C THR A 261 3.69 17.32 -1.30
N ALA A 262 3.71 16.07 -1.73
CA ALA A 262 4.47 15.02 -1.08
C ALA A 262 5.97 15.27 -1.30
N ASP A 263 6.71 15.50 -0.22
CA ASP A 263 8.16 15.51 -0.28
C ASP A 263 8.69 14.07 -0.38
N SER A 264 9.26 13.73 -1.51
CA SER A 264 10.24 12.67 -1.76
C SER A 264 9.97 11.30 -1.13
N TYR A 265 8.84 10.67 -1.39
CA TYR A 265 8.62 9.28 -0.98
C TYR A 265 8.87 8.32 -2.17
N LEU A 266 9.76 7.33 -2.00
CA LEU A 266 10.14 6.38 -3.06
C LEU A 266 10.59 7.06 -4.38
N ASN A 267 11.33 8.13 -4.25
CA ASN A 267 11.91 8.86 -5.38
C ASN A 267 13.32 8.32 -5.64
N ALA A 268 13.45 7.34 -6.53
CA ALA A 268 14.74 6.98 -7.06
C ALA A 268 15.21 8.02 -8.06
N ARG A 269 16.52 8.21 -8.13
CA ARG A 269 17.20 8.97 -9.16
C ARG A 269 18.04 8.00 -10.00
N LEU A 270 18.65 8.50 -11.07
CA LEU A 270 19.46 7.65 -11.96
C LEU A 270 20.59 6.92 -11.23
N GLU A 271 21.14 7.53 -10.17
CA GLU A 271 22.15 6.90 -9.32
C GLU A 271 21.71 5.60 -8.64
N TYR A 272 20.39 5.40 -8.44
CA TYR A 272 19.86 4.15 -7.92
C TYR A 272 20.08 2.95 -8.84
N VAL A 273 20.25 3.18 -10.14
CA VAL A 273 20.66 2.12 -11.09
C VAL A 273 22.00 1.53 -10.65
N PHE A 274 22.93 2.39 -10.23
CA PHE A 274 24.24 1.96 -9.74
C PHE A 274 24.12 1.20 -8.41
N TYR A 275 23.29 1.65 -7.48
CA TYR A 275 23.04 0.93 -6.23
C TYR A 275 22.42 -0.44 -6.50
N ASP A 276 21.46 -0.54 -7.40
CA ASP A 276 20.83 -1.79 -7.79
C ASP A 276 21.80 -2.77 -8.49
N LEU A 277 22.80 -2.26 -9.21
CA LEU A 277 23.85 -3.08 -9.84
C LEU A 277 25.00 -3.39 -8.89
N PHE A 278 25.44 -2.40 -8.11
CA PHE A 278 26.60 -2.54 -7.21
C PHE A 278 26.32 -3.38 -5.97
N ASP A 279 25.08 -3.57 -5.60
CA ASP A 279 24.72 -4.50 -4.52
C ASP A 279 25.22 -5.93 -4.80
N ILE A 280 25.28 -6.34 -6.07
CA ILE A 280 25.91 -7.61 -6.45
C ILE A 280 27.39 -7.63 -6.03
N LEU A 281 28.11 -6.50 -6.08
CA LEU A 281 29.54 -6.42 -5.84
C LEU A 281 29.85 -6.07 -4.38
N ARG A 282 29.13 -5.17 -3.76
CA ARG A 282 29.48 -4.61 -2.44
C ARG A 282 28.76 -5.25 -1.26
N ASN A 283 27.54 -5.74 -1.42
CA ASN A 283 26.73 -6.22 -0.29
C ASN A 283 26.76 -5.23 0.90
N SER A 284 26.68 -3.91 0.61
CA SER A 284 26.87 -2.88 1.62
C SER A 284 25.54 -2.50 2.24
N ASP A 285 25.36 -2.81 3.50
CA ASP A 285 24.23 -2.36 4.33
C ASP A 285 24.30 -0.85 4.67
N ASN A 286 25.29 -0.14 4.12
CA ASN A 286 25.67 1.23 4.52
C ASN A 286 24.84 2.36 3.89
N THR A 287 23.90 2.06 2.99
CA THR A 287 23.13 3.11 2.27
C THR A 287 21.76 3.38 2.87
N GLY A 288 21.36 2.64 3.92
CA GLY A 288 20.01 2.77 4.49
C GLY A 288 18.87 2.34 3.56
N LEU A 289 19.21 1.81 2.37
CA LEU A 289 18.25 1.27 1.41
C LEU A 289 18.34 -0.26 1.38
N PRO A 290 17.24 -0.97 1.11
CA PRO A 290 17.28 -2.42 0.99
C PRO A 290 18.09 -2.80 -0.23
N VAL A 291 19.29 -3.32 0.01
CA VAL A 291 20.31 -3.59 -1.02
C VAL A 291 20.44 -5.07 -1.36
N ARG A 292 19.34 -5.82 -1.38
CA ARG A 292 19.35 -7.22 -1.81
C ARG A 292 18.62 -7.38 -3.12
N THR A 293 19.32 -6.99 -4.19
CA THR A 293 18.77 -6.89 -5.56
C THR A 293 19.28 -7.98 -6.50
N LEU A 294 19.99 -8.98 -5.97
CA LEU A 294 20.64 -10.03 -6.77
C LEU A 294 19.70 -10.69 -7.79
N PHE A 295 18.52 -11.14 -7.35
CA PHE A 295 17.58 -11.84 -8.23
C PHE A 295 17.02 -10.92 -9.31
N ARG A 296 16.75 -9.66 -8.98
CA ARG A 296 16.32 -8.62 -9.93
C ARG A 296 17.37 -8.40 -11.00
N THR A 297 18.63 -8.20 -10.61
CA THR A 297 19.74 -7.95 -11.53
C THR A 297 19.98 -9.15 -12.44
N LEU A 298 19.92 -10.37 -11.91
CA LEU A 298 20.01 -11.58 -12.73
C LEU A 298 18.87 -11.68 -13.74
N CYS A 299 17.62 -11.33 -13.35
CA CYS A 299 16.50 -11.30 -14.27
C CYS A 299 16.66 -10.23 -15.35
N PHE A 300 17.14 -9.03 -15.02
CA PHE A 300 17.39 -8.00 -16.03
C PHE A 300 18.52 -8.40 -16.99
N ALA A 301 19.63 -8.94 -16.48
CA ALA A 301 20.75 -9.36 -17.32
C ALA A 301 20.37 -10.51 -18.26
N ALA A 302 19.83 -11.59 -17.70
CA ALA A 302 19.43 -12.76 -18.49
C ALA A 302 18.26 -12.42 -19.43
N GLY A 303 17.27 -11.68 -18.97
CA GLY A 303 16.14 -11.22 -19.77
C GLY A 303 16.58 -10.30 -20.90
N GLY A 304 17.52 -9.38 -20.65
CA GLY A 304 18.10 -8.49 -21.66
C GLY A 304 18.80 -9.24 -22.79
N VAL A 305 19.59 -10.27 -22.45
CA VAL A 305 20.23 -11.15 -23.45
C VAL A 305 19.20 -11.82 -24.35
N VAL A 306 18.12 -12.36 -23.77
CA VAL A 306 17.08 -13.03 -24.55
C VAL A 306 16.27 -12.04 -25.38
N LEU A 307 15.89 -10.91 -24.85
CA LEU A 307 15.21 -9.84 -25.60
C LEU A 307 16.04 -9.38 -26.81
N TRP A 308 17.35 -9.24 -26.63
CA TRP A 308 18.26 -8.93 -27.74
C TRP A 308 18.31 -10.04 -28.80
N ARG A 309 18.41 -11.34 -28.39
CA ARG A 309 18.32 -12.51 -29.29
C ARG A 309 16.99 -12.52 -30.04
N TRP A 310 15.87 -12.33 -29.35
CA TRP A 310 14.54 -12.28 -29.95
C TRP A 310 14.38 -11.14 -30.94
N ARG A 311 14.94 -9.94 -30.60
CA ARG A 311 14.94 -8.81 -31.54
C ARG A 311 15.67 -9.16 -32.84
N LYS A 312 16.85 -9.79 -32.76
CA LYS A 312 17.60 -10.20 -33.94
C LYS A 312 16.85 -11.27 -34.78
N ALA A 313 16.10 -12.13 -34.10
CA ALA A 313 15.28 -13.16 -34.74
C ALA A 313 13.93 -12.65 -35.26
N GLY A 314 13.58 -11.38 -35.04
CA GLY A 314 12.27 -10.85 -35.42
C GLY A 314 11.11 -11.40 -34.58
N ASP A 315 11.38 -11.92 -33.37
CA ASP A 315 10.39 -12.54 -32.52
C ASP A 315 9.38 -11.47 -31.97
N ARG A 316 8.11 -11.78 -32.18
CA ARG A 316 7.00 -10.86 -31.80
C ARG A 316 6.85 -10.63 -30.32
N ARG A 317 7.39 -11.51 -29.47
CA ARG A 317 7.42 -11.37 -27.99
C ARG A 317 8.31 -10.24 -27.52
N THR A 318 9.28 -9.81 -28.35
CA THR A 318 10.25 -8.76 -28.01
C THR A 318 9.57 -7.46 -27.65
N LEU A 319 8.67 -6.96 -28.51
CA LEU A 319 8.07 -5.62 -28.33
C LEU A 319 7.25 -5.50 -27.04
N PRO A 320 6.29 -6.41 -26.74
CA PRO A 320 5.49 -6.28 -25.52
C PRO A 320 6.32 -6.34 -24.24
N LEU A 321 7.26 -7.28 -24.15
CA LEU A 321 8.10 -7.41 -22.94
C LEU A 321 9.13 -6.29 -22.83
N ALA A 322 9.83 -5.96 -23.92
CA ALA A 322 10.80 -4.87 -23.90
C ALA A 322 10.14 -3.53 -23.59
N SER A 323 8.95 -3.23 -24.16
CA SER A 323 8.26 -1.97 -23.87
C SER A 323 7.83 -1.87 -22.41
N LEU A 324 7.33 -2.96 -21.79
CA LEU A 324 6.97 -2.94 -20.37
C LEU A 324 8.21 -2.81 -19.48
N VAL A 325 9.27 -3.57 -19.72
CA VAL A 325 10.51 -3.51 -18.94
C VAL A 325 11.15 -2.13 -19.04
N LEU A 326 11.36 -1.63 -20.27
CA LEU A 326 12.07 -0.37 -20.49
C LEU A 326 11.25 0.84 -20.00
N TRP A 327 9.93 0.85 -20.27
CA TRP A 327 9.07 1.93 -19.81
C TRP A 327 8.99 1.97 -18.29
N SER A 328 8.74 0.84 -17.64
CA SER A 328 8.64 0.78 -16.19
C SER A 328 9.97 1.11 -15.50
N ALA A 329 11.10 0.64 -16.04
CA ALA A 329 12.43 0.99 -15.53
C ALA A 329 12.74 2.48 -15.75
N ALA A 330 12.45 3.02 -16.93
CA ALA A 330 12.62 4.45 -17.21
C ALA A 330 11.78 5.31 -16.26
N TRP A 331 10.51 4.95 -16.05
CA TRP A 331 9.68 5.68 -15.08
C TRP A 331 10.25 5.58 -13.65
N ALA A 332 10.69 4.40 -13.23
CA ALA A 332 11.24 4.19 -11.90
C ALA A 332 12.43 5.10 -11.58
N TYR A 333 13.33 5.30 -12.52
CA TYR A 333 14.58 6.04 -12.30
C TYR A 333 14.57 7.48 -12.82
N LEU A 334 13.68 7.84 -13.74
CA LEU A 334 13.71 9.16 -14.37
C LEU A 334 12.52 10.05 -13.98
N ALA A 335 11.36 9.49 -13.60
CA ALA A 335 10.19 10.31 -13.36
C ALA A 335 10.35 11.26 -12.16
N ALA A 336 11.20 10.92 -11.19
CA ALA A 336 11.49 11.76 -10.02
C ALA A 336 12.16 13.11 -10.36
N TYR A 337 12.67 13.29 -11.58
CA TYR A 337 13.19 14.59 -12.04
C TYR A 337 12.10 15.62 -12.34
N THR A 338 10.84 15.19 -12.41
CA THR A 338 9.69 16.08 -12.59
C THR A 338 8.82 16.11 -11.32
N ASN A 339 8.20 17.27 -11.02
CA ASN A 339 7.31 17.40 -9.87
C ASN A 339 6.09 16.45 -9.97
N ALA A 340 5.51 16.33 -11.16
CA ALA A 340 4.40 15.41 -11.40
C ALA A 340 4.82 13.94 -11.20
N GLY A 341 6.00 13.58 -11.69
CA GLY A 341 6.52 12.22 -11.55
C GLY A 341 6.81 11.84 -10.10
N ARG A 342 7.33 12.78 -9.28
CA ARG A 342 7.55 12.53 -7.83
C ARG A 342 6.29 12.12 -7.11
N GLN A 343 5.14 12.73 -7.44
CA GLN A 343 3.85 12.42 -6.82
C GLN A 343 3.39 10.97 -7.08
N THR A 344 3.97 10.30 -8.09
CA THR A 344 3.64 8.91 -8.44
C THR A 344 4.47 7.88 -7.69
N GLN A 345 5.38 8.29 -6.80
CA GLN A 345 6.32 7.38 -6.13
C GLN A 345 6.99 6.45 -7.16
N PRO A 346 7.76 7.01 -8.11
CA PRO A 346 8.09 6.38 -9.38
C PRO A 346 8.89 5.08 -9.25
N TYR A 347 9.70 4.92 -8.19
CA TYR A 347 10.49 3.69 -7.99
C TYR A 347 9.62 2.44 -7.83
N ARG A 348 8.34 2.58 -7.50
CA ARG A 348 7.39 1.46 -7.47
C ARG A 348 7.34 0.71 -8.81
N GLN A 349 7.56 1.42 -9.93
CA GLN A 349 7.51 0.82 -11.27
C GLN A 349 8.64 -0.20 -11.55
N ILE A 350 9.63 -0.32 -10.67
CA ILE A 350 10.64 -1.38 -10.78
C ILE A 350 10.02 -2.78 -10.62
N ALA A 351 8.89 -2.90 -9.89
CA ALA A 351 8.22 -4.19 -9.68
C ALA A 351 7.68 -4.82 -10.98
N PRO A 352 6.82 -4.17 -11.79
CA PRO A 352 6.40 -4.75 -13.07
C PRO A 352 7.59 -4.95 -14.03
N ALA A 353 8.62 -4.10 -13.98
CA ALA A 353 9.81 -4.27 -14.82
C ALA A 353 10.55 -5.58 -14.51
N MET A 354 10.86 -5.85 -13.22
CA MET A 354 11.60 -7.07 -12.85
C MET A 354 10.79 -8.35 -13.08
N LEU A 355 9.47 -8.32 -12.80
CA LEU A 355 8.60 -9.46 -13.04
C LEU A 355 8.48 -9.76 -14.54
N ALA A 356 8.38 -8.74 -15.39
CA ALA A 356 8.36 -8.90 -16.85
C ALA A 356 9.70 -9.43 -17.36
N ALA A 357 10.85 -8.93 -16.85
CA ALA A 357 12.19 -9.39 -17.25
C ALA A 357 12.46 -10.84 -16.87
N ALA A 358 11.82 -11.35 -15.82
CA ALA A 358 11.94 -12.76 -15.42
C ALA A 358 11.39 -13.74 -16.46
N ILE A 359 10.44 -13.33 -17.33
CA ILE A 359 9.86 -14.19 -18.36
C ILE A 359 10.89 -14.58 -19.43
N PRO A 360 11.55 -13.64 -20.14
CA PRO A 360 12.62 -14.01 -21.07
C PRO A 360 13.83 -14.61 -20.34
N ALA A 361 14.16 -14.19 -19.11
CA ALA A 361 15.23 -14.82 -18.32
C ALA A 361 14.98 -16.31 -18.10
N ALA A 362 13.74 -16.71 -17.87
CA ALA A 362 13.36 -18.11 -17.69
C ALA A 362 13.59 -18.97 -18.96
N GLU A 363 13.47 -18.38 -20.15
CA GLU A 363 13.80 -19.09 -21.39
C GLU A 363 15.30 -19.43 -21.45
N LEU A 364 16.18 -18.45 -21.16
CA LEU A 364 17.63 -18.69 -21.10
C LEU A 364 17.98 -19.76 -20.06
N LEU A 365 17.43 -19.65 -18.85
CA LEU A 365 17.70 -20.65 -17.81
C LEU A 365 17.17 -22.03 -18.20
N SER A 366 16.04 -22.12 -18.92
CA SER A 366 15.51 -23.39 -19.38
C SER A 366 16.41 -24.05 -20.40
N GLU A 367 17.12 -23.26 -21.23
CA GLU A 367 18.14 -23.77 -22.18
C GLU A 367 19.38 -24.22 -21.40
N LEU A 368 19.93 -23.40 -20.51
CA LEU A 368 21.16 -23.68 -19.75
C LEU A 368 21.03 -24.86 -18.77
N CYS A 369 19.85 -25.07 -18.18
CA CYS A 369 19.62 -26.22 -17.30
C CYS A 369 19.49 -27.56 -18.06
N THR A 370 19.84 -27.69 -19.34
CA THR A 370 19.92 -28.96 -20.06
C THR A 370 21.37 -29.33 -20.32
N LEU A 371 21.67 -30.64 -20.28
CA LEU A 371 23.01 -31.11 -20.65
C LEU A 371 23.34 -30.73 -22.09
N GLU A 372 22.36 -30.77 -23.00
CA GLU A 372 22.51 -30.36 -24.38
C GLU A 372 22.79 -28.86 -24.51
N GLY A 373 22.07 -28.01 -23.76
CA GLY A 373 22.32 -26.57 -23.73
C GLY A 373 23.73 -26.23 -23.22
N LEU A 374 24.18 -26.90 -22.15
CA LEU A 374 25.55 -26.75 -21.64
C LEU A 374 26.61 -27.24 -22.63
N ARG A 375 26.33 -28.32 -23.35
CA ARG A 375 27.27 -28.85 -24.39
C ARG A 375 27.39 -27.92 -25.58
N ARG A 376 26.39 -27.13 -25.91
CA ARG A 376 26.43 -26.14 -27.01
C ARG A 376 27.30 -24.93 -26.69
N LEU A 377 27.60 -24.69 -25.42
CA LEU A 377 28.50 -23.61 -25.01
C LEU A 377 29.95 -23.99 -25.37
N ASN A 378 30.71 -23.03 -25.87
CA ASN A 378 32.16 -23.19 -26.02
C ASN A 378 32.85 -23.25 -24.64
N THR A 379 34.10 -23.65 -24.61
CA THR A 379 34.88 -23.83 -23.37
C THR A 379 34.97 -22.54 -22.54
N GLN A 380 35.14 -21.38 -23.20
CA GLN A 380 35.22 -20.07 -22.52
C GLN A 380 33.88 -19.73 -21.86
N ALA A 381 32.76 -19.94 -22.56
CA ALA A 381 31.43 -19.68 -21.98
C ALA A 381 31.11 -20.63 -20.79
N ARG A 382 31.55 -21.90 -20.85
CA ARG A 382 31.40 -22.83 -19.70
C ARG A 382 32.25 -22.40 -18.52
N LEU A 383 33.50 -21.97 -18.77
CA LEU A 383 34.36 -21.46 -17.70
C LEU A 383 33.78 -20.20 -17.05
N LEU A 384 33.30 -19.23 -17.86
CA LEU A 384 32.65 -18.03 -17.34
C LEU A 384 31.38 -18.37 -16.55
N LEU A 385 30.59 -19.34 -17.02
CA LEU A 385 29.39 -19.79 -16.29
C LEU A 385 29.76 -20.45 -14.94
N ALA A 386 30.83 -21.26 -14.93
CA ALA A 386 31.32 -21.88 -13.70
C ALA A 386 31.85 -20.82 -12.69
N LEU A 387 32.64 -19.85 -13.16
CA LEU A 387 33.12 -18.75 -12.34
C LEU A 387 31.97 -17.89 -11.80
N ALA A 388 30.97 -17.58 -12.66
CA ALA A 388 29.77 -16.87 -12.24
C ALA A 388 28.98 -17.68 -11.20
N ALA A 389 28.86 -19.00 -11.34
CA ALA A 389 28.18 -19.84 -10.36
C ALA A 389 28.91 -19.82 -9.00
N VAL A 390 30.24 -19.92 -8.99
CA VAL A 390 31.06 -19.84 -7.77
C VAL A 390 30.87 -18.48 -7.08
N ALA A 391 30.74 -17.38 -7.81
CA ALA A 391 30.53 -16.05 -7.26
C ALA A 391 29.07 -15.82 -6.78
N ILE A 392 28.09 -16.36 -7.50
CA ILE A 392 26.67 -16.07 -7.27
C ILE A 392 26.05 -17.00 -6.22
N VAL A 393 26.38 -18.30 -6.20
CA VAL A 393 25.75 -19.28 -5.30
C VAL A 393 25.90 -18.91 -3.83
N PRO A 394 27.06 -18.51 -3.31
CA PRO A 394 27.17 -18.06 -1.91
C PRO A 394 26.31 -16.82 -1.61
N ARG A 395 26.17 -15.90 -2.58
CA ARG A 395 25.34 -14.72 -2.44
C ARG A 395 23.85 -15.04 -2.45
N VAL A 396 23.43 -15.99 -3.27
CA VAL A 396 22.06 -16.53 -3.23
C VAL A 396 21.76 -17.08 -1.84
N GLY A 397 22.64 -17.93 -1.30
CA GLY A 397 22.49 -18.46 0.06
C GLY A 397 22.37 -17.35 1.12
N ARG A 398 23.27 -16.38 1.11
CA ARG A 398 23.22 -15.24 2.03
C ARG A 398 21.95 -14.39 1.87
N THR A 399 21.49 -14.16 0.64
CA THR A 399 20.27 -13.40 0.39
C THR A 399 19.04 -14.14 0.90
N VAL A 400 18.95 -15.44 0.63
CA VAL A 400 17.83 -16.27 1.13
C VAL A 400 17.82 -16.30 2.66
N ILE A 401 18.96 -16.57 3.30
CA ILE A 401 19.08 -16.62 4.77
C ILE A 401 18.69 -15.27 5.40
N TYR A 402 19.09 -14.15 4.77
CA TYR A 402 18.76 -12.81 5.27
C TYR A 402 17.26 -12.57 5.41
N PHE A 403 16.44 -13.04 4.47
CA PHE A 403 15.00 -12.83 4.50
C PHE A 403 14.23 -13.91 5.27
N LEU A 404 14.83 -15.09 5.52
CA LEU A 404 14.13 -16.14 6.24
C LEU A 404 13.97 -15.76 7.72
N PRO A 405 12.72 -15.68 8.22
CA PRO A 405 12.46 -15.32 9.61
C PRO A 405 13.14 -16.27 10.58
N ASP A 406 13.59 -15.74 11.71
CA ASP A 406 14.13 -16.47 12.86
C ASP A 406 15.44 -17.26 12.60
N LEU A 407 16.07 -17.16 11.44
CA LEU A 407 17.34 -17.84 11.15
C LEU A 407 18.56 -17.05 11.61
N LEU A 408 18.48 -15.73 11.72
CA LEU A 408 19.56 -14.89 12.21
C LEU A 408 19.07 -14.06 13.40
N PRO A 409 19.87 -13.97 14.49
CA PRO A 409 19.48 -13.24 15.70
C PRO A 409 19.43 -11.71 15.48
N THR A 410 20.07 -11.20 14.45
CA THR A 410 20.13 -9.78 14.11
C THR A 410 19.74 -9.57 12.65
N HIS A 411 18.45 -9.63 12.34
CA HIS A 411 17.96 -9.22 11.04
C HIS A 411 17.71 -7.71 11.03
N HIS A 412 18.60 -6.98 10.40
CA HIS A 412 18.35 -5.60 10.02
C HIS A 412 17.84 -5.58 8.58
N ASN A 413 16.52 -5.44 8.40
CA ASN A 413 16.02 -4.95 7.12
C ASN A 413 16.31 -3.46 7.09
N SER A 414 17.24 -3.04 6.24
CA SER A 414 17.75 -1.68 6.19
C SER A 414 16.68 -0.60 5.93
N VAL A 415 15.53 -0.95 5.38
CA VAL A 415 14.41 0.01 5.21
C VAL A 415 13.64 0.25 6.50
N VAL A 416 13.52 -0.77 7.34
CA VAL A 416 12.72 -0.70 8.57
C VAL A 416 13.61 -0.53 9.79
N ALA A 417 14.83 -1.05 9.74
CA ALA A 417 15.79 -1.05 10.84
C ALA A 417 16.65 0.21 10.91
N MET A 418 16.37 1.24 10.13
CA MET A 418 17.12 2.50 10.25
C MET A 418 17.26 2.98 11.69
N ASN A 419 16.51 2.44 12.63
CA ASN A 419 16.54 2.86 14.03
C ASN A 419 16.09 1.79 15.04
N GLU A 420 16.03 0.50 14.71
CA GLU A 420 15.54 -0.50 15.67
C GLU A 420 16.59 -1.57 16.04
N PRO A 421 16.98 -1.67 17.31
CA PRO A 421 17.90 -2.69 17.80
C PRO A 421 17.26 -4.07 18.01
N LYS A 422 15.96 -4.25 17.71
CA LYS A 422 15.24 -5.51 17.91
C LYS A 422 15.30 -6.41 16.66
N PRO A 423 15.30 -7.74 16.81
CA PRO A 423 15.30 -8.65 15.68
C PRO A 423 14.09 -8.40 14.77
N PHE A 424 14.37 -8.16 13.50
CA PHE A 424 13.35 -7.96 12.48
C PHE A 424 12.64 -9.29 12.20
N SER A 425 11.32 -9.31 12.32
CA SER A 425 10.53 -10.41 11.80
C SER A 425 10.04 -10.06 10.41
N ALA A 426 10.50 -10.79 9.40
CA ALA A 426 10.00 -10.67 8.04
C ALA A 426 8.57 -11.21 7.86
N ARG A 427 7.94 -11.72 8.91
CA ARG A 427 6.57 -12.26 8.89
C ARG A 427 5.52 -11.17 9.03
N LEU A 428 4.37 -11.40 8.44
CA LEU A 428 3.17 -10.64 8.76
C LEU A 428 2.69 -11.01 10.18
N PHE A 429 2.15 -10.02 10.88
CA PHE A 429 1.62 -10.18 12.23
C PHE A 429 0.34 -9.35 12.45
N ASN A 430 -0.48 -9.78 13.40
CA ASN A 430 -1.64 -9.05 13.88
C ASN A 430 -1.25 -8.12 15.03
N ALA A 431 -2.21 -7.34 15.54
CA ALA A 431 -2.01 -6.53 16.74
C ALA A 431 -1.36 -7.35 17.86
N ASN A 432 -0.28 -6.84 18.44
CA ASN A 432 0.40 -7.45 19.56
C ASN A 432 -0.44 -7.36 20.87
N ALA A 433 -0.01 -8.04 21.93
CA ALA A 433 -0.69 -8.00 23.22
C ALA A 433 -0.80 -6.56 23.75
N GLU A 434 0.28 -5.80 23.65
CA GLU A 434 0.37 -4.42 24.15
C GLU A 434 -0.66 -3.49 23.49
N ALA A 435 -0.79 -3.55 22.16
CA ALA A 435 -1.78 -2.76 21.45
C ALA A 435 -3.22 -3.15 21.83
N ARG A 436 -3.46 -4.46 22.07
CA ARG A 436 -4.77 -4.95 22.54
C ARG A 436 -5.08 -4.52 23.97
N GLU A 437 -4.11 -4.57 24.87
CA GLU A 437 -4.24 -4.11 26.26
C GLU A 437 -4.52 -2.61 26.30
N LEU A 438 -3.76 -1.81 25.55
CA LEU A 438 -4.01 -0.37 25.44
C LEU A 438 -5.41 -0.08 24.89
N ARG A 439 -5.82 -0.80 23.83
CA ARG A 439 -7.18 -0.68 23.29
C ARG A 439 -8.24 -0.98 24.35
N ALA A 440 -8.08 -2.06 25.11
CA ALA A 440 -9.02 -2.47 26.15
C ALA A 440 -9.08 -1.40 27.27
N TRP A 441 -7.93 -0.89 27.69
CA TRP A 441 -7.86 0.16 28.70
C TRP A 441 -8.58 1.44 28.24
N LEU A 442 -8.32 1.90 27.01
CA LEU A 442 -8.96 3.10 26.45
C LEU A 442 -10.49 2.95 26.35
N LEU A 443 -10.97 1.77 25.92
CA LEU A 443 -12.41 1.48 25.87
C LEU A 443 -13.08 1.49 27.26
N ALA A 444 -12.35 1.17 28.30
CA ALA A 444 -12.87 1.14 29.68
C ALA A 444 -12.84 2.52 30.35
N HIS A 445 -11.94 3.43 29.94
CA HIS A 445 -11.67 4.66 30.70
C HIS A 445 -11.88 5.96 29.92
N ALA A 446 -11.76 5.92 28.57
CA ALA A 446 -11.97 7.11 27.76
C ALA A 446 -13.46 7.29 27.44
N ASP A 447 -14.02 8.41 27.90
CA ASP A 447 -15.46 8.73 27.80
C ASP A 447 -15.88 9.36 26.47
N GLY A 448 -14.92 9.63 25.57
CA GLY A 448 -15.16 10.30 24.29
C GLY A 448 -15.47 11.80 24.40
N GLN A 449 -15.47 12.38 25.61
CA GLN A 449 -15.71 13.81 25.80
C GLN A 449 -14.51 14.70 25.37
N GLY A 450 -13.36 14.09 25.11
CA GLY A 450 -12.19 14.75 24.56
C GLY A 450 -11.47 13.81 23.59
N ARG A 451 -10.57 14.39 22.81
CA ARG A 451 -9.76 13.62 21.84
C ARG A 451 -8.52 13.04 22.50
N ILE A 452 -8.03 11.96 21.92
CA ILE A 452 -6.85 11.23 22.37
C ILE A 452 -5.71 11.53 21.41
N ALA A 453 -4.69 12.27 21.87
CA ALA A 453 -3.45 12.44 21.12
C ALA A 453 -2.58 11.19 21.30
N VAL A 454 -2.25 10.50 20.20
CA VAL A 454 -1.58 9.21 20.25
C VAL A 454 -0.23 9.26 19.56
N ARG A 455 0.80 8.80 20.29
CA ARG A 455 2.09 8.43 19.73
C ARG A 455 2.50 7.06 20.26
N GLY A 456 2.58 6.07 19.36
CA GLY A 456 2.95 4.71 19.74
C GLY A 456 4.42 4.57 20.11
N ALA A 457 4.74 3.49 20.86
CA ALA A 457 6.10 3.03 21.05
C ALA A 457 6.63 2.40 19.76
N ARG A 458 7.96 2.40 19.57
CA ARG A 458 8.57 1.60 18.49
C ARG A 458 8.37 0.11 18.77
N PRO A 459 8.07 -0.73 17.76
CA PRO A 459 7.87 -0.46 16.34
C PRO A 459 6.45 -0.03 15.95
N THR A 460 5.56 0.18 16.89
CA THR A 460 4.12 0.44 16.65
C THR A 460 3.78 1.92 16.47
N GLN A 461 4.75 2.83 16.60
CA GLN A 461 4.47 4.27 16.65
C GLN A 461 3.71 4.83 15.45
N TRP A 462 3.84 4.18 14.28
CA TRP A 462 3.23 4.65 13.02
C TRP A 462 1.90 3.97 12.71
N VAL A 463 1.51 2.99 13.51
CA VAL A 463 0.36 2.13 13.20
C VAL A 463 -0.68 2.12 14.33
N LEU A 464 -0.30 2.60 15.52
CA LEU A 464 -1.13 2.51 16.71
C LEU A 464 -2.37 3.40 16.61
N ALA A 465 -2.22 4.63 16.12
CA ALA A 465 -3.33 5.57 16.02
C ALA A 465 -4.41 5.09 15.05
N GLU A 466 -4.02 4.59 13.88
CA GLU A 466 -4.93 4.03 12.89
C GLU A 466 -5.62 2.76 13.42
N TYR A 467 -4.87 1.88 14.08
CA TYR A 467 -5.43 0.69 14.71
C TYR A 467 -6.46 1.05 15.79
N LEU A 468 -6.13 2.01 16.65
CA LEU A 468 -7.06 2.48 17.69
C LEU A 468 -8.28 3.15 17.07
N ALA A 469 -8.11 4.02 16.07
CA ALA A 469 -9.23 4.67 15.38
C ALA A 469 -10.20 3.65 14.77
N ALA A 470 -9.65 2.61 14.09
CA ALA A 470 -10.46 1.57 13.45
C ALA A 470 -11.17 0.64 14.45
N THR A 471 -10.59 0.43 15.65
CA THR A 471 -11.06 -0.62 16.56
C THR A 471 -11.76 -0.12 17.82
N THR A 472 -11.64 1.18 18.17
CA THR A 472 -12.26 1.75 19.36
C THR A 472 -13.41 2.70 19.05
N ARG A 473 -13.41 3.36 17.90
CA ARG A 473 -14.29 4.48 17.54
C ARG A 473 -14.17 5.67 18.51
N LEU A 474 -13.06 5.80 19.20
CA LEU A 474 -12.72 6.96 19.99
C LEU A 474 -12.14 8.05 19.08
N PRO A 475 -12.27 9.34 19.46
CA PRO A 475 -11.73 10.45 18.68
C PRO A 475 -10.21 10.53 18.84
N ILE A 476 -9.47 10.25 17.76
CA ILE A 476 -8.02 10.12 17.74
C ILE A 476 -7.36 11.31 17.01
N LEU A 477 -6.31 11.86 17.63
CA LEU A 477 -5.38 12.81 17.03
C LEU A 477 -4.02 12.13 16.88
N GLY A 478 -3.77 11.57 15.72
CA GLY A 478 -2.54 10.80 15.43
C GLY A 478 -2.68 10.06 14.12
N GLY A 479 -1.66 9.29 13.75
CA GLY A 479 -1.68 8.56 12.49
C GLY A 479 -1.61 9.46 11.26
N LEU A 480 -1.73 8.88 10.07
CA LEU A 480 -1.62 9.58 8.79
C LEU A 480 -0.34 10.44 8.68
N GLU A 481 0.70 10.10 9.43
CA GLU A 481 1.94 10.89 9.54
C GLU A 481 2.63 11.13 8.20
N HIS A 482 2.52 10.16 7.30
CA HIS A 482 3.14 10.24 5.98
C HIS A 482 2.26 10.95 4.95
N ARG A 483 1.07 11.38 5.33
CA ARG A 483 0.11 12.01 4.43
C ARG A 483 0.23 13.52 4.49
N ASN A 484 0.28 14.11 3.31
CA ASN A 484 0.43 15.54 3.15
C ASN A 484 -0.94 16.22 3.06
N VAL A 485 -1.70 16.17 4.15
CA VAL A 485 -3.00 16.82 4.26
C VAL A 485 -2.96 17.95 5.28
N HIS A 486 -3.72 19.01 5.02
CA HIS A 486 -3.85 20.15 5.94
C HIS A 486 -4.43 19.74 7.30
N HIS A 487 -5.30 18.72 7.33
CA HIS A 487 -5.88 18.16 8.56
C HIS A 487 -4.83 17.64 9.56
N ALA A 488 -3.62 17.36 9.09
CA ALA A 488 -2.50 16.97 9.94
C ALA A 488 -1.96 18.11 10.84
N ASP A 489 -2.50 19.33 10.71
CA ASP A 489 -2.25 20.41 11.70
C ASP A 489 -2.81 20.00 13.07
N ALA A 490 -3.81 19.13 13.14
CA ALA A 490 -4.34 18.52 14.37
C ALA A 490 -3.48 17.37 14.93
N HIS A 491 -2.34 17.07 14.34
CA HIS A 491 -1.44 16.01 14.81
C HIS A 491 -0.31 16.63 15.65
N LEU A 492 -0.40 16.53 16.97
CA LEU A 492 0.56 17.10 17.92
C LEU A 492 2.03 16.76 17.56
N PHE A 493 2.32 15.50 17.36
CA PHE A 493 3.69 15.01 17.16
C PHE A 493 4.25 15.28 15.76
N ARG A 494 3.42 15.59 14.78
CA ARG A 494 3.86 16.08 13.48
C ARG A 494 4.25 17.55 13.56
N ARG A 495 3.48 18.36 14.28
CA ARG A 495 3.74 19.78 14.52
C ARG A 495 5.06 19.97 15.29
N HIS A 496 5.31 19.10 16.28
CA HIS A 496 6.47 19.18 17.19
C HIS A 496 7.40 17.98 17.03
N ARG A 497 7.93 17.77 15.83
CA ARG A 497 8.87 16.66 15.55
C ARG A 497 10.14 16.69 16.39
N ALA A 498 10.59 17.88 16.80
CA ALA A 498 11.82 18.09 17.56
C ALA A 498 11.69 17.91 19.10
N GLY A 499 10.54 17.50 19.60
CA GLY A 499 10.46 16.96 20.96
C GLY A 499 9.78 17.84 22.01
N ASN A 500 10.05 19.11 22.16
CA ASN A 500 9.55 19.91 23.29
C ASN A 500 8.78 21.16 22.84
N PRO A 501 7.42 21.09 22.70
CA PRO A 501 6.68 22.32 22.55
C PRO A 501 6.78 23.16 23.84
N PRO A 502 6.88 24.51 23.75
CA PRO A 502 6.69 25.40 24.90
C PRO A 502 5.38 25.08 25.60
N GLY A 503 5.32 25.23 26.93
CA GLY A 503 4.14 24.85 27.69
C GLY A 503 2.87 25.55 27.24
N GLU A 504 2.94 26.86 26.97
CA GLU A 504 1.80 27.62 26.45
C GLU A 504 1.33 27.15 25.09
N GLU A 505 2.25 26.72 24.22
CA GLU A 505 1.92 26.17 22.91
C GLU A 505 1.25 24.80 23.02
N LEU A 506 1.73 23.95 23.94
CA LEU A 506 1.11 22.67 24.24
C LEU A 506 -0.32 22.84 24.78
N GLN A 507 -0.51 23.76 25.75
CA GLN A 507 -1.85 24.05 26.29
C GLN A 507 -2.77 24.62 25.22
N ARG A 508 -2.27 25.51 24.37
CA ARG A 508 -3.03 26.06 23.24
C ARG A 508 -3.45 24.96 22.27
N PHE A 509 -2.56 24.00 21.99
CA PHE A 509 -2.89 22.84 21.16
C PHE A 509 -3.99 21.99 21.80
N PHE A 510 -3.87 21.69 23.11
CA PHE A 510 -4.89 20.92 23.83
C PHE A 510 -6.25 21.62 23.79
N ASP A 511 -6.27 22.92 24.03
CA ASP A 511 -7.49 23.70 23.95
C ASP A 511 -8.06 23.75 22.53
N THR A 512 -7.21 24.00 21.52
CA THR A 512 -7.65 24.11 20.12
C THR A 512 -8.33 22.84 19.64
N TYR A 513 -7.77 21.68 19.97
CA TYR A 513 -8.27 20.40 19.45
C TYR A 513 -9.05 19.57 20.47
N ALA A 514 -9.45 20.16 21.60
CA ALA A 514 -10.20 19.49 22.67
C ALA A 514 -9.53 18.17 23.12
N VAL A 515 -8.22 18.22 23.42
CA VAL A 515 -7.48 17.05 23.87
C VAL A 515 -7.82 16.74 25.33
N GLY A 516 -8.32 15.53 25.59
CA GLY A 516 -8.59 15.04 26.95
C GLY A 516 -7.55 14.02 27.43
N TRP A 517 -6.93 13.34 26.48
CA TRP A 517 -6.00 12.26 26.76
C TRP A 517 -4.76 12.33 25.87
N VAL A 518 -3.61 11.93 26.42
CA VAL A 518 -2.35 11.80 25.68
C VAL A 518 -1.78 10.43 25.94
N VAL A 519 -1.50 9.69 24.87
CA VAL A 519 -0.87 8.36 24.90
C VAL A 519 0.53 8.49 24.33
N LEU A 520 1.55 8.19 25.14
CA LEU A 520 2.95 8.23 24.77
C LEU A 520 3.56 6.84 24.89
N GLY A 521 4.16 6.33 23.82
CA GLY A 521 4.91 5.09 23.82
C GLY A 521 6.43 5.34 23.74
N GLY A 522 7.24 4.53 24.44
CA GLY A 522 8.69 4.52 24.34
C GLY A 522 9.39 5.78 24.87
N GLU A 523 10.48 6.18 24.21
CA GLU A 523 11.47 7.16 24.68
C GLU A 523 11.05 8.64 24.63
N TYR A 524 9.75 8.97 24.53
CA TYR A 524 9.31 10.36 24.46
C TYR A 524 9.22 11.07 25.81
N GLY A 525 10.31 11.03 26.56
CA GLY A 525 10.46 11.69 27.85
C GLY A 525 10.26 13.21 27.85
N ALA A 526 10.25 13.85 26.68
CA ALA A 526 10.10 15.30 26.59
C ALA A 526 8.74 15.83 27.05
N LEU A 527 7.64 15.11 26.81
CA LEU A 527 6.32 15.49 27.32
C LEU A 527 6.06 14.99 28.75
N ASP A 528 6.82 14.00 29.24
CA ASP A 528 6.68 13.49 30.61
C ASP A 528 6.92 14.55 31.69
N TYR A 529 7.68 15.60 31.37
CA TYR A 529 7.97 16.72 32.27
C TYR A 529 6.84 17.76 32.33
N ARG A 530 5.73 17.58 31.57
CA ARG A 530 4.60 18.51 31.51
C ARG A 530 3.47 18.15 32.49
N GLN A 531 3.84 17.79 33.73
CA GLN A 531 2.88 17.50 34.81
C GLN A 531 2.02 18.73 35.21
N ASP A 532 2.42 19.91 34.80
CA ASP A 532 1.65 21.14 34.92
C ASP A 532 0.38 21.15 34.05
N TYR A 533 0.40 20.49 32.86
CA TYR A 533 -0.71 20.44 31.91
C TYR A 533 -1.44 19.09 31.86
N MET A 534 -0.78 18.03 32.24
CA MET A 534 -1.35 16.68 32.19
C MET A 534 -0.87 15.83 33.37
N GLU A 535 -1.63 14.82 33.74
CA GLU A 535 -1.37 13.91 34.86
C GLU A 535 -1.24 12.48 34.34
N LEU A 536 -0.19 11.78 34.76
CA LEU A 536 -0.03 10.36 34.47
C LEU A 536 -1.07 9.56 35.25
N VAL A 537 -1.98 8.88 34.55
CA VAL A 537 -3.05 8.10 35.17
C VAL A 537 -2.84 6.60 35.06
N ALA A 538 -2.09 6.15 34.05
CA ALA A 538 -1.78 4.73 33.86
C ALA A 538 -0.53 4.54 33.01
N THR A 539 0.09 3.37 33.18
CA THR A 539 1.07 2.80 32.25
C THR A 539 0.57 1.44 31.81
N VAL A 540 0.32 1.27 30.52
CA VAL A 540 -0.17 0.03 29.92
C VAL A 540 0.89 -0.47 28.94
N ALA A 541 1.53 -1.57 29.27
CA ALA A 541 2.73 -2.06 28.59
C ALA A 541 3.82 -0.97 28.49
N GLU A 542 4.25 -0.59 27.29
CA GLU A 542 5.21 0.50 27.08
C GLU A 542 4.56 1.90 26.98
N HIS A 543 3.23 1.99 27.09
CA HIS A 543 2.51 3.24 26.85
C HIS A 543 2.12 3.92 28.15
N ARG A 544 2.52 5.18 28.30
CA ARG A 544 2.11 6.06 29.38
C ARG A 544 0.88 6.85 28.95
N ILE A 545 -0.14 6.84 29.78
CA ILE A 545 -1.43 7.46 29.51
C ILE A 545 -1.63 8.63 30.48
N TYR A 546 -1.81 9.80 29.91
CA TYR A 546 -2.01 11.04 30.66
C TYR A 546 -3.42 11.56 30.44
N ARG A 547 -4.00 12.11 31.47
CA ARG A 547 -5.19 12.93 31.40
C ARG A 547 -4.81 14.41 31.37
N VAL A 548 -5.37 15.17 30.44
CA VAL A 548 -5.18 16.64 30.41
C VAL A 548 -5.92 17.26 31.58
N ARG A 549 -5.24 18.13 32.35
CA ARG A 549 -5.82 18.71 33.58
C ARG A 549 -7.00 19.61 33.31
N LYS A 550 -6.93 20.42 32.25
CA LYS A 550 -8.05 21.27 31.84
C LYS A 550 -9.09 20.41 31.09
N PRO A 551 -10.35 20.41 31.56
CA PRO A 551 -11.40 19.65 30.89
C PRO A 551 -11.55 20.07 29.42
N PRO A 552 -11.59 19.13 28.49
CA PRO A 552 -11.75 19.42 27.06
C PRO A 552 -13.19 19.88 26.77
N SER A 553 -13.33 20.72 25.74
CA SER A 553 -14.64 21.12 25.24
C SER A 553 -14.63 21.07 23.70
N TYR A 554 -15.66 20.53 23.09
CA TYR A 554 -15.84 20.58 21.63
C TYR A 554 -16.33 21.95 21.14
N PHE A 555 -16.59 22.89 22.03
CA PHE A 555 -17.07 24.25 21.72
C PHE A 555 -15.91 25.24 21.86
N LEU A 556 -15.58 25.94 20.79
CA LEU A 556 -14.67 27.09 20.80
C LEU A 556 -15.43 28.37 21.18
N ARG A 557 -16.68 28.50 20.67
CA ARG A 557 -17.63 29.57 21.00
C ARG A 557 -19.02 28.98 21.18
N GLY A 558 -19.85 29.67 21.95
CA GLY A 558 -21.15 29.16 22.37
C GLY A 558 -21.02 28.02 23.36
N SER A 559 -22.11 27.35 23.64
CA SER A 559 -22.15 26.17 24.52
C SER A 559 -23.12 25.13 24.02
N GLY A 560 -23.10 23.92 24.63
CA GLY A 560 -23.92 22.78 24.29
C GLY A 560 -23.24 21.48 24.66
N ARG A 561 -23.77 20.38 24.16
CA ARG A 561 -23.21 19.04 24.32
C ARG A 561 -23.18 18.30 22.98
N VAL A 562 -22.03 17.77 22.61
CA VAL A 562 -21.92 16.82 21.51
C VAL A 562 -22.37 15.45 22.01
N THR A 563 -23.50 14.95 21.49
CA THR A 563 -24.12 13.69 21.95
C THR A 563 -23.79 12.52 21.06
N GLU A 564 -23.39 12.74 19.81
CA GLU A 564 -23.01 11.69 18.87
C GLU A 564 -21.92 12.17 17.92
N GLN A 565 -20.92 11.32 17.70
CA GLN A 565 -19.89 11.45 16.68
C GLN A 565 -19.82 10.15 15.89
N ALA A 566 -20.18 10.21 14.62
CA ALA A 566 -20.14 9.06 13.73
C ALA A 566 -19.74 9.49 12.32
N MET A 567 -19.39 8.55 11.46
CA MET A 567 -19.10 8.82 10.06
C MET A 567 -20.20 9.68 9.43
N ASN A 568 -19.82 10.80 8.86
CA ASN A 568 -20.71 11.78 8.22
C ASN A 568 -21.66 12.51 9.17
N ARG A 569 -21.47 12.44 10.50
CA ARG A 569 -22.45 12.95 11.43
C ARG A 569 -21.86 13.40 12.77
N VAL A 570 -22.29 14.59 13.22
CA VAL A 570 -22.11 15.07 14.59
C VAL A 570 -23.45 15.66 15.07
N LYS A 571 -23.95 15.22 16.23
CA LYS A 571 -25.15 15.77 16.86
C LYS A 571 -24.78 16.66 18.03
N VAL A 572 -25.50 17.76 18.14
CA VAL A 572 -25.35 18.77 19.20
C VAL A 572 -26.71 18.99 19.85
N GLU A 573 -26.76 19.02 21.19
CA GLU A 573 -27.93 19.31 21.98
C GLU A 573 -27.64 20.44 23.00
N GLY A 574 -28.66 21.22 23.35
CA GLY A 574 -28.55 22.34 24.28
C GLY A 574 -27.63 23.45 23.75
N ALA A 575 -27.61 23.64 22.44
CA ALA A 575 -26.82 24.70 21.82
C ALA A 575 -27.35 26.07 22.23
N SER A 576 -26.44 26.99 22.65
CA SER A 576 -26.79 28.36 23.04
C SER A 576 -25.69 29.35 22.69
N GLY A 577 -26.08 30.60 22.46
CA GLY A 577 -25.25 31.71 21.98
C GLY A 577 -25.65 32.16 20.58
N ASP A 578 -25.23 33.37 20.19
CA ASP A 578 -25.49 33.93 18.86
C ASP A 578 -24.81 33.12 17.73
N GLU A 579 -23.76 32.40 18.09
CA GLU A 579 -23.07 31.45 17.25
C GLU A 579 -22.50 30.28 18.06
N VAL A 580 -22.40 29.13 17.42
CA VAL A 580 -21.64 27.99 17.92
C VAL A 580 -20.48 27.73 16.96
N VAL A 581 -19.26 27.65 17.51
CA VAL A 581 -18.07 27.19 16.78
C VAL A 581 -17.62 25.87 17.38
N LEU A 582 -17.75 24.83 16.60
CA LEU A 582 -17.38 23.46 16.98
C LEU A 582 -15.92 23.19 16.58
N ARG A 583 -15.14 22.62 17.49
CA ARG A 583 -13.75 22.20 17.25
C ARG A 583 -13.65 20.94 16.39
N PHE A 584 -14.36 20.95 15.26
CA PHE A 584 -14.29 19.96 14.18
C PHE A 584 -13.87 20.69 12.91
N HIS A 585 -12.96 20.09 12.15
CA HIS A 585 -12.55 20.60 10.86
C HIS A 585 -13.73 20.74 9.91
N TRP A 586 -13.84 21.92 9.34
CA TRP A 586 -14.84 22.22 8.32
C TRP A 586 -14.56 21.44 7.03
N PHE A 587 -15.64 21.10 6.33
CA PHE A 587 -15.60 20.40 5.05
C PHE A 587 -16.76 20.91 4.19
N GLU A 588 -16.52 21.23 2.90
CA GLU A 588 -17.49 21.92 2.04
C GLU A 588 -18.86 21.23 1.94
N PRO A 589 -18.94 19.87 1.88
CA PRO A 589 -20.22 19.21 1.80
C PRO A 589 -21.00 19.16 3.10
N LEU A 590 -20.53 19.76 4.20
CA LEU A 590 -21.27 19.74 5.46
C LEU A 590 -22.53 20.61 5.40
N ALA A 591 -23.59 20.08 5.92
CA ALA A 591 -24.90 20.71 6.05
C ALA A 591 -25.48 20.48 7.45
N CYS A 592 -26.54 21.19 7.79
CA CYS A 592 -27.18 21.16 9.08
C CYS A 592 -28.65 20.71 8.99
N ARG A 593 -29.10 19.98 10.02
CA ARG A 593 -30.49 19.53 10.17
C ARG A 593 -30.94 19.76 11.64
N PRO A 594 -32.08 20.46 11.94
CA PRO A 594 -32.88 21.22 10.97
C PRO A 594 -32.05 22.26 10.24
N ALA A 595 -32.56 22.82 9.15
CA ALA A 595 -31.80 23.70 8.26
C ALA A 595 -31.18 24.88 9.02
N CYS A 596 -29.84 24.94 9.02
CA CYS A 596 -29.04 26.04 9.56
C CYS A 596 -27.80 26.25 8.67
N ALA A 597 -27.19 27.43 8.76
CA ALA A 597 -25.97 27.71 8.01
C ALA A 597 -24.78 26.97 8.64
N VAL A 598 -23.92 26.41 7.78
CA VAL A 598 -22.64 25.80 8.18
C VAL A 598 -21.52 26.53 7.44
N GLU A 599 -20.69 27.21 8.20
CA GLU A 599 -19.64 28.07 7.68
C GLU A 599 -18.27 27.64 8.17
N ARG A 600 -17.22 28.05 7.46
CA ARG A 600 -15.83 27.88 7.90
C ARG A 600 -15.44 28.99 8.86
N PHE A 601 -14.94 28.62 10.04
CA PHE A 601 -14.32 29.54 11.00
C PHE A 601 -12.80 29.38 10.93
N ALA A 602 -12.09 30.47 10.60
CA ALA A 602 -10.62 30.45 10.56
C ALA A 602 -10.04 30.36 11.98
N VAL A 603 -9.09 29.47 12.17
CA VAL A 603 -8.39 29.24 13.43
C VAL A 603 -6.91 29.50 13.23
N PRO A 604 -6.23 30.24 14.11
CA PRO A 604 -4.78 30.41 14.03
C PRO A 604 -4.08 29.05 13.99
N ASP A 605 -3.06 28.93 13.16
CA ASP A 605 -2.24 27.72 13.00
C ASP A 605 -2.98 26.46 12.53
N ASP A 606 -4.22 26.60 12.01
CA ASP A 606 -5.00 25.53 11.41
C ASP A 606 -5.46 25.93 10.00
N ARG A 607 -4.97 25.25 8.99
CA ARG A 607 -5.24 25.57 7.58
C ARG A 607 -6.63 25.15 7.11
N VAL A 608 -7.27 24.22 7.82
CA VAL A 608 -8.62 23.75 7.49
C VAL A 608 -9.68 24.68 8.07
N GLY A 609 -9.55 25.06 9.34
CA GLY A 609 -10.55 25.80 10.10
C GLY A 609 -11.67 24.92 10.66
N PHE A 610 -12.51 25.50 11.50
CA PHE A 610 -13.55 24.80 12.25
C PHE A 610 -14.95 25.08 11.72
N ILE A 611 -15.92 24.28 12.19
CA ILE A 611 -17.33 24.41 11.83
C ILE A 611 -17.94 25.55 12.65
N ARG A 612 -18.52 26.56 11.98
CA ARG A 612 -19.32 27.63 12.56
C ARG A 612 -20.78 27.44 12.19
N VAL A 613 -21.66 27.58 13.15
CA VAL A 613 -23.12 27.59 12.98
C VAL A 613 -23.65 28.90 13.59
N PRO A 614 -23.97 29.92 12.76
CA PRO A 614 -24.60 31.15 13.26
C PRO A 614 -26.07 30.87 13.61
N ASN A 615 -26.55 31.53 14.68
CA ASN A 615 -27.93 31.37 15.19
C ASN A 615 -28.35 29.88 15.27
N PRO A 616 -27.64 29.05 16.05
CA PRO A 616 -27.85 27.61 16.06
C PRO A 616 -29.24 27.28 16.65
N PRO A 617 -29.94 26.28 16.10
CA PRO A 617 -31.07 25.67 16.79
C PRO A 617 -30.60 25.04 18.11
N PRO A 618 -31.48 24.94 19.14
CA PRO A 618 -31.12 24.30 20.41
C PRO A 618 -30.60 22.87 20.29
N SER A 619 -31.03 22.17 19.24
CA SER A 619 -30.56 20.84 18.87
C SER A 619 -30.39 20.76 17.36
N PHE A 620 -29.25 20.29 16.90
CA PHE A 620 -28.97 20.15 15.47
C PHE A 620 -28.00 19.02 15.17
N GLU A 621 -28.00 18.60 13.91
CA GLU A 621 -27.10 17.58 13.38
C GLU A 621 -26.30 18.17 12.20
N ILE A 622 -24.99 18.09 12.27
CA ILE A 622 -24.10 18.32 11.12
C ILE A 622 -23.95 17.01 10.37
N TYR A 623 -24.15 17.04 9.06
CA TYR A 623 -24.05 15.84 8.20
C TYR A 623 -23.44 16.18 6.83
N VAL A 624 -22.99 15.15 6.12
CA VAL A 624 -22.47 15.31 4.73
C VAL A 624 -23.61 15.25 3.74
N LYS A 625 -23.72 16.29 2.91
CA LYS A 625 -24.64 16.34 1.76
C LYS A 625 -23.84 15.98 0.49
N TYR A 626 -24.10 14.82 -0.10
CA TYR A 626 -23.44 14.32 -1.31
C TYR A 626 -23.95 14.96 -2.58
#